data_8dd3cd51b46b4a7f7083fd0ffa059f1d
#
_entry.id   8dd3cd51b46b4a7f7083fd0ffa059f1d
#
_cell.length_a   1.000
_cell.length_b   1.000
_cell.length_c   1.000
_cell.angle_alpha   90.00
_cell.angle_beta   90.00
_cell.angle_gamma   90.00
#
_symmetry.space_group_name_H-M   'P 1'
#
loop_
_entity.id
_entity.type
_entity.pdbx_description
1 polymer ?
#
loop_
_entity_poly.entity_id
_entity_poly.type
_entity_poly.pdbx_seq_one_letter_code
_entity_poly.pdbx_strand_id
1 'polypeptide(L)'
;MTSAWESLHFATLELVRSTPIKQRLINAYRRHLYSLPEDQLPNEVREAFGQVMKSLHGVQPQKGEDAVAASVRKMSNQEADDCAAHIVEIFGVTCRELLNAARVSAEVVQLHSLDRDHPPERNAADFEVPALIASK
;
A
#
# COMPACT_ATOMS: atom_id res chain seq x y z
N MET A 1 7.70 -12.21 -8.34
CA MET A 1 8.05 -10.85 -8.03
C MET A 1 7.01 -10.24 -7.12
N THR A 2 7.44 -9.51 -6.12
CA THR A 2 6.53 -8.98 -5.11
C THR A 2 6.07 -7.58 -5.51
N SER A 3 4.79 -7.29 -5.38
CA SER A 3 4.29 -5.97 -5.69
C SER A 3 4.63 -5.01 -4.56
N ALA A 4 4.50 -3.70 -4.82
CA ALA A 4 4.75 -2.70 -3.79
C ALA A 4 3.81 -2.90 -2.61
N TRP A 5 2.54 -3.23 -2.89
CA TRP A 5 1.59 -3.47 -1.83
C TRP A 5 2.01 -4.64 -0.94
N GLU A 6 2.45 -5.72 -1.56
CA GLU A 6 2.88 -6.89 -0.81
C GLU A 6 4.12 -6.60 0.02
N SER A 7 5.06 -5.86 -0.55
CA SER A 7 6.26 -5.48 0.18
C SER A 7 5.91 -4.66 1.42
N LEU A 8 5.00 -3.70 1.26
CA LEU A 8 4.56 -2.88 2.38
C LEU A 8 3.79 -3.70 3.42
N HIS A 9 2.98 -4.63 2.95
CA HIS A 9 2.23 -5.49 3.84
C HIS A 9 3.17 -6.32 4.71
N PHE A 10 4.16 -6.97 4.09
CA PHE A 10 5.10 -7.78 4.84
C PHE A 10 5.99 -6.94 5.74
N ALA A 11 6.35 -5.74 5.29
CA ALA A 11 7.13 -4.83 6.15
C ALA A 11 6.32 -4.46 7.39
N THR A 12 5.04 -4.19 7.22
CA THR A 12 4.17 -3.86 8.34
C THR A 12 4.09 -5.04 9.33
N LEU A 13 4.04 -6.26 8.81
CA LEU A 13 4.03 -7.43 9.68
C LEU A 13 5.33 -7.56 10.48
N GLU A 14 6.45 -7.18 9.87
CA GLU A 14 7.72 -7.18 10.62
C GLU A 14 7.69 -6.15 11.74
N LEU A 15 7.05 -5.03 11.50
CA LEU A 15 7.03 -3.95 12.48
C LEU A 15 6.19 -4.28 13.72
N VAL A 16 5.34 -5.29 13.66
CA VAL A 16 4.52 -5.65 14.81
C VAL A 16 5.04 -6.86 15.56
N ARG A 17 6.25 -7.30 15.24
CA ARG A 17 6.83 -8.43 15.97
C ARG A 17 7.30 -8.00 17.35
N SER A 18 7.74 -8.95 18.16
CA SER A 18 8.05 -8.67 19.54
C SER A 18 9.47 -8.19 19.80
N THR A 19 10.32 -8.13 18.79
CA THR A 19 11.68 -7.65 18.98
C THR A 19 11.69 -6.13 19.17
N PRO A 20 12.80 -5.53 19.64
CA PRO A 20 12.86 -4.08 19.82
C PRO A 20 12.61 -3.33 18.52
N ILE A 21 12.08 -2.12 18.63
CA ILE A 21 11.62 -1.36 17.45
C ILE A 21 12.74 -1.14 16.44
N LYS A 22 13.96 -0.91 16.90
CA LYS A 22 15.08 -0.69 15.97
C LYS A 22 15.36 -1.94 15.15
N GLN A 23 15.31 -3.10 15.79
CA GLN A 23 15.52 -4.35 15.08
C GLN A 23 14.37 -4.64 14.12
N ARG A 24 13.14 -4.34 14.53
CA ARG A 24 11.99 -4.52 13.66
C ARG A 24 12.11 -3.65 12.41
N LEU A 25 12.57 -2.42 12.61
CA LEU A 25 12.72 -1.50 11.50
C LEU A 25 13.79 -1.98 10.52
N ILE A 26 14.93 -2.44 11.04
CA ILE A 26 15.98 -3.00 10.18
C ILE A 26 15.48 -4.21 9.42
N ASN A 27 14.75 -5.10 10.09
CA ASN A 27 14.23 -6.30 9.45
C ASN A 27 13.21 -5.97 8.37
N ALA A 28 12.33 -5.00 8.65
CA ALA A 28 11.33 -4.58 7.66
C ALA A 28 12.02 -4.08 6.40
N TYR A 29 13.06 -3.26 6.57
CA TYR A 29 13.78 -2.75 5.42
C TYR A 29 14.49 -3.87 4.66
N ARG A 30 15.29 -4.66 5.36
CA ARG A 30 16.15 -5.64 4.71
C ARG A 30 15.35 -6.72 3.99
N ARG A 31 14.24 -7.11 4.57
CA ARG A 31 13.50 -8.23 4.03
C ARG A 31 12.47 -7.82 2.99
N HIS A 32 11.96 -6.59 3.09
CA HIS A 32 10.81 -6.23 2.29
C HIS A 32 10.92 -4.90 1.56
N LEU A 33 11.48 -3.87 2.19
CA LEU A 33 11.47 -2.55 1.56
C LEU A 33 12.63 -2.34 0.61
N TYR A 34 13.71 -3.10 0.80
CA TYR A 34 14.91 -2.93 -0.01
C TYR A 34 14.61 -3.04 -1.49
N SER A 35 13.79 -4.00 -1.87
CA SER A 35 13.51 -4.25 -3.28
C SER A 35 12.12 -3.80 -3.71
N LEU A 36 11.49 -2.92 -2.93
CA LEU A 36 10.16 -2.47 -3.25
C LEU A 36 10.15 -1.70 -4.57
N PRO A 37 9.24 -2.06 -5.49
CA PRO A 37 9.17 -1.35 -6.77
C PRO A 37 8.45 -0.02 -6.60
N GLU A 38 9.24 1.05 -6.51
CA GLU A 38 8.70 2.38 -6.20
C GLU A 38 7.75 2.91 -7.25
N ASP A 39 7.91 2.46 -8.49
CA ASP A 39 7.02 2.90 -9.55
C ASP A 39 5.60 2.39 -9.38
N GLN A 40 5.40 1.39 -8.53
CA GLN A 40 4.06 0.89 -8.23
C GLN A 40 3.39 1.63 -7.09
N LEU A 41 4.10 2.54 -6.41
CA LEU A 41 3.51 3.30 -5.32
C LEU A 41 2.63 4.41 -5.86
N PRO A 42 1.51 4.71 -5.19
CA PRO A 42 0.71 5.87 -5.57
C PRO A 42 1.53 7.15 -5.49
N ASN A 43 1.26 8.10 -6.37
CA ASN A 43 2.01 9.35 -6.39
C ASN A 43 1.99 10.05 -5.06
N GLU A 44 0.87 9.97 -4.33
CA GLU A 44 0.75 10.72 -3.10
C GLU A 44 1.65 10.21 -1.98
N VAL A 45 2.18 9.00 -2.07
CA VAL A 45 3.08 8.49 -1.03
C VAL A 45 4.53 8.36 -1.49
N ARG A 46 4.83 8.68 -2.75
CA ARG A 46 6.21 8.52 -3.23
C ARG A 46 7.18 9.41 -2.48
N GLU A 47 6.77 10.65 -2.22
CA GLU A 47 7.64 11.55 -1.49
C GLU A 47 7.83 11.07 -0.05
N ALA A 48 6.76 10.62 0.59
CA ALA A 48 6.85 10.11 1.95
C ALA A 48 7.77 8.90 2.01
N PHE A 49 7.66 8.01 1.03
CA PHE A 49 8.53 6.84 0.97
C PHE A 49 9.99 7.26 0.79
N GLY A 50 10.23 8.26 -0.06
CA GLY A 50 11.58 8.80 -0.25
C GLY A 50 12.15 9.36 1.03
N GLN A 51 11.34 10.04 1.85
CA GLN A 51 11.78 10.58 3.12
C GLN A 51 12.16 9.46 4.09
N VAL A 52 11.37 8.38 4.11
CA VAL A 52 11.69 7.23 4.95
C VAL A 52 13.00 6.61 4.52
N MET A 53 13.19 6.43 3.21
CA MET A 53 14.44 5.86 2.71
C MET A 53 15.63 6.74 3.04
N LYS A 54 15.44 8.06 2.95
CA LYS A 54 16.50 8.98 3.30
C LYS A 54 16.87 8.87 4.78
N SER A 55 15.89 8.75 5.64
CA SER A 55 16.15 8.57 7.08
C SER A 55 16.89 7.28 7.34
N LEU A 56 16.57 6.22 6.60
CA LEU A 56 17.20 4.93 6.81
C LEU A 56 18.62 4.85 6.24
N HIS A 57 19.02 5.81 5.41
CA HIS A 57 20.35 5.79 4.82
C HIS A 57 21.15 7.04 5.14
N GLY A 58 20.70 7.86 6.07
CA GLY A 58 21.29 9.17 6.29
C GLY A 58 22.61 9.19 7.03
N VAL A 59 23.00 8.08 7.65
CA VAL A 59 24.20 8.05 8.48
C VAL A 59 25.25 7.18 7.80
N GLN A 60 26.51 7.66 7.82
CA GLN A 60 27.61 6.90 7.26
C GLN A 60 27.84 5.65 8.08
N PRO A 61 27.97 4.49 7.46
CA PRO A 61 28.19 3.26 8.22
C PRO A 61 29.61 3.17 8.76
N GLN A 62 29.73 2.54 9.90
CA GLN A 62 31.04 2.20 10.44
C GLN A 62 31.48 0.89 9.81
N LYS A 63 32.72 0.52 10.09
CA LYS A 63 33.28 -0.68 9.53
C LYS A 63 32.44 -1.88 9.95
N GLY A 64 32.04 -2.68 8.97
CA GLY A 64 31.29 -3.89 9.24
C GLY A 64 29.79 -3.69 9.37
N GLU A 65 29.31 -2.48 9.10
CA GLU A 65 27.90 -2.14 9.30
C GLU A 65 27.38 -1.51 8.00
N ASP A 66 26.13 -1.71 7.66
CA ASP A 66 25.59 -1.05 6.47
C ASP A 66 24.93 0.27 6.86
N ALA A 67 24.53 1.05 5.87
CA ALA A 67 23.99 2.39 6.12
C ALA A 67 22.69 2.34 6.89
N VAL A 68 21.85 1.33 6.67
CA VAL A 68 20.59 1.22 7.37
C VAL A 68 20.82 0.91 8.85
N ALA A 69 21.70 -0.05 9.13
CA ALA A 69 22.01 -0.38 10.51
C ALA A 69 22.61 0.83 11.23
N ALA A 70 23.50 1.57 10.56
CA ALA A 70 24.10 2.75 11.14
C ALA A 70 23.07 3.82 11.43
N SER A 71 22.18 4.06 10.49
CA SER A 71 21.15 5.10 10.64
C SER A 71 20.18 4.75 11.76
N VAL A 72 19.73 3.51 11.81
CA VAL A 72 18.79 3.09 12.83
C VAL A 72 19.47 3.09 14.22
N ARG A 73 20.73 2.69 14.27
CA ARG A 73 21.48 2.71 15.54
C ARG A 73 21.52 4.11 16.14
N LYS A 74 21.65 5.11 15.29
CA LYS A 74 21.74 6.50 15.75
C LYS A 74 20.39 7.13 16.07
N MET A 75 19.30 6.52 15.66
CA MET A 75 17.97 7.04 15.98
C MET A 75 17.67 6.89 17.45
N SER A 76 16.86 7.81 17.98
CA SER A 76 16.24 7.57 19.29
C SER A 76 15.14 6.54 19.08
N ASN A 77 14.61 5.98 20.17
CA ASN A 77 13.46 5.07 20.03
C ASN A 77 12.26 5.79 19.45
N GLN A 78 12.07 7.06 19.81
CA GLN A 78 10.97 7.84 19.27
C GLN A 78 11.12 8.04 17.76
N GLU A 79 12.33 8.32 17.31
CA GLU A 79 12.56 8.48 15.87
C GLU A 79 12.31 7.19 15.12
N ALA A 80 12.69 6.06 15.71
CA ALA A 80 12.43 4.76 15.10
C ALA A 80 10.93 4.46 15.06
N ASP A 81 10.21 4.81 16.13
CA ASP A 81 8.77 4.67 16.17
C ASP A 81 8.11 5.50 15.08
N ASP A 82 8.55 6.74 14.91
CA ASP A 82 8.00 7.63 13.92
C ASP A 82 8.24 7.10 12.50
N CYS A 83 9.43 6.58 12.27
CA CYS A 83 9.76 6.01 10.99
C CYS A 83 8.86 4.81 10.69
N ALA A 84 8.67 3.95 11.69
CA ALA A 84 7.79 2.78 11.53
C ALA A 84 6.36 3.22 11.25
N ALA A 85 5.89 4.26 11.95
CA ALA A 85 4.54 4.77 11.74
C ALA A 85 4.36 5.29 10.32
N HIS A 86 5.37 5.96 9.77
CA HIS A 86 5.30 6.44 8.40
C HIS A 86 5.20 5.30 7.41
N ILE A 87 5.90 4.19 7.66
CA ILE A 87 5.81 3.02 6.79
C ILE A 87 4.38 2.46 6.81
N VAL A 88 3.78 2.38 7.99
CA VAL A 88 2.42 1.88 8.12
C VAL A 88 1.43 2.80 7.41
N GLU A 89 1.63 4.12 7.52
CA GLU A 89 0.78 5.08 6.84
C GLU A 89 0.88 4.95 5.32
N ILE A 90 2.09 4.78 4.81
CA ILE A 90 2.29 4.56 3.38
C ILE A 90 1.55 3.30 2.93
N PHE A 91 1.61 2.26 3.74
CA PHE A 91 0.88 1.04 3.45
C PHE A 91 -0.64 1.30 3.40
N GLY A 92 -1.15 2.05 4.38
CA GLY A 92 -2.58 2.35 4.43
C GLY A 92 -3.06 3.13 3.21
N VAL A 93 -2.28 4.15 2.80
CA VAL A 93 -2.64 4.93 1.62
C VAL A 93 -2.58 4.06 0.37
N THR A 94 -1.56 3.22 0.27
CA THR A 94 -1.42 2.32 -0.89
C THR A 94 -2.62 1.37 -0.98
N CYS A 95 -3.06 0.83 0.15
CA CYS A 95 -4.24 -0.03 0.16
C CYS A 95 -5.48 0.71 -0.31
N ARG A 96 -5.67 1.93 0.19
CA ARG A 96 -6.84 2.73 -0.17
C ARG A 96 -6.86 3.04 -1.66
N GLU A 97 -5.71 3.41 -2.20
CA GLU A 97 -5.62 3.75 -3.61
C GLU A 97 -5.86 2.53 -4.50
N LEU A 98 -5.35 1.39 -4.10
CA LEU A 98 -5.59 0.17 -4.86
C LEU A 98 -7.05 -0.23 -4.83
N LEU A 99 -7.71 -0.08 -3.67
CA LEU A 99 -9.12 -0.38 -3.57
C LEU A 99 -9.95 0.57 -4.43
N ASN A 100 -9.59 1.86 -4.42
CA ASN A 100 -10.30 2.83 -5.24
C ASN A 100 -10.13 2.52 -6.73
N ALA A 101 -8.94 2.17 -7.15
CA ALA A 101 -8.69 1.81 -8.54
C ALA A 101 -9.48 0.58 -8.94
N ALA A 102 -9.52 -0.41 -8.07
CA ALA A 102 -10.26 -1.63 -8.35
C ALA A 102 -11.76 -1.35 -8.43
N ARG A 103 -12.26 -0.47 -7.57
CA ARG A 103 -13.67 -0.11 -7.58
C ARG A 103 -14.05 0.63 -8.85
N VAL A 104 -13.21 1.57 -9.28
CA VAL A 104 -13.46 2.32 -10.49
C VAL A 104 -13.46 1.38 -11.70
N SER A 105 -12.50 0.47 -11.76
CA SER A 105 -12.44 -0.50 -12.84
C SER A 105 -13.67 -1.38 -12.89
N ALA A 106 -14.14 -1.83 -11.73
CA ALA A 106 -15.32 -2.68 -11.66
C ALA A 106 -16.56 -1.93 -12.14
N GLU A 107 -16.66 -0.65 -11.78
CA GLU A 107 -17.79 0.16 -12.21
C GLU A 107 -17.78 0.35 -13.71
N VAL A 108 -16.62 0.61 -14.29
CA VAL A 108 -16.52 0.81 -15.72
C VAL A 108 -16.89 -0.47 -16.46
N VAL A 109 -16.41 -1.61 -16.00
CA VAL A 109 -16.74 -2.88 -16.63
C VAL A 109 -18.23 -3.15 -16.53
N GLN A 110 -18.84 -2.83 -15.40
CA GLN A 110 -20.26 -3.07 -15.24
C GLN A 110 -21.08 -2.20 -16.17
N LEU A 111 -20.73 -0.93 -16.33
CA LEU A 111 -21.40 -0.06 -17.25
C LEU A 111 -21.29 -0.56 -18.70
N HIS A 112 -20.12 -1.02 -19.06
CA HIS A 112 -19.92 -1.58 -20.38
C HIS A 112 -20.77 -2.82 -20.60
N SER A 113 -20.90 -3.65 -19.63
CA SER A 113 -21.73 -4.85 -19.73
C SER A 113 -23.19 -4.51 -19.88
N LEU A 114 -23.65 -3.53 -19.12
CA LEU A 114 -25.02 -3.11 -19.23
C LEU A 114 -25.33 -2.58 -20.62
N ASP A 115 -24.43 -1.78 -21.17
CA ASP A 115 -24.64 -1.28 -22.51
C ASP A 115 -24.72 -2.38 -23.51
N ARG A 116 -23.87 -3.35 -23.43
CA ARG A 116 -23.83 -4.42 -24.38
C ARG A 116 -25.04 -5.30 -24.29
N ASP A 117 -25.49 -5.57 -23.08
CA ASP A 117 -26.59 -6.45 -22.86
C ASP A 117 -27.92 -5.80 -23.06
N HIS A 118 -27.98 -4.50 -23.23
CA HIS A 118 -29.24 -3.82 -23.32
C HIS A 118 -29.87 -4.03 -24.72
N PRO A 119 -30.92 -4.74 -24.81
CA PRO A 119 -31.51 -4.96 -26.14
C PRO A 119 -32.18 -3.69 -26.60
N PRO A 120 -32.06 -3.43 -27.83
CA PRO A 120 -32.58 -2.17 -28.30
C PRO A 120 -34.06 -2.03 -28.18
N GLU A 121 -34.76 -3.10 -28.37
CA GLU A 121 -36.16 -2.96 -28.34
C GLU A 121 -36.80 -3.47 -27.16
N ARG A 122 -36.11 -3.68 -26.11
CA ARG A 122 -36.69 -4.24 -25.00
C ARG A 122 -37.67 -3.32 -24.44
N ASN A 123 -38.84 -3.74 -24.19
CA ASN A 123 -39.73 -2.95 -23.65
C ASN A 123 -39.75 -2.88 -22.26
N ALA A 124 -39.95 -1.75 -21.72
CA ALA A 124 -39.88 -1.58 -20.34
C ALA A 124 -40.95 -2.25 -19.62
N ALA A 125 -41.98 -2.49 -20.28
CA ALA A 125 -43.06 -3.17 -19.63
C ALA A 125 -42.69 -4.50 -19.18
N ASP A 126 -41.85 -5.13 -19.93
CA ASP A 126 -41.40 -6.35 -19.50
C ASP A 126 -40.71 -6.31 -18.31
N PHE A 127 -40.11 -5.27 -17.99
CA PHE A 127 -39.29 -5.25 -16.96
C PHE A 127 -39.80 -4.90 -15.78
N GLU A 128 -40.75 -4.87 -15.53
CA GLU A 128 -41.24 -4.56 -14.46
C GLU A 128 -40.91 -5.09 -13.41
N VAL A 129 -40.41 -5.09 -13.09
CA VAL A 129 -40.08 -5.36 -12.29
C VAL A 129 -40.03 -5.75 -11.42
N PRO A 130 -40.01 -5.95 -11.25
CA PRO A 130 -40.21 -6.32 -10.61
C PRO A 130 -40.02 -6.40 -9.64
N ALA A 131 -40.41 -6.15 -9.46
CA ALA A 131 -40.33 -6.09 -8.66
C ALA A 131 -39.51 -6.53 -7.94
N LEU A 132 -39.08 -6.69 -7.92
CA LEU A 132 -38.28 -6.95 -7.38
C LEU A 132 -37.70 -6.30 -6.89
N ILE A 133 -37.87 -5.66 -7.15
CA ILE A 133 -37.45 -5.03 -6.91
C ILE A 133 -38.02 -4.23 -6.45
N ALA A 134 -38.69 -4.03 -6.57
CA ALA A 134 -39.28 -3.33 -6.32
C ALA A 134 -40.01 -3.32 -5.66
N SER A 135 -40.20 -3.45 -5.60
CA SER A 135 -40.81 -3.38 -5.24
C SER A 135 -41.11 -3.38 -4.73
N LYS A 136 -41.15 -3.28 -4.77
CA LYS A 136 -41.29 -3.21 -4.61
C LYS A 136 -41.06 -3.03 -4.20
#